data_c38b9d213821180f408037ae7e8af0bf
#
_entry.id   c38b9d213821180f408037ae7e8af0bf
#
_cell.length_a   1.000
_cell.length_b   1.000
_cell.length_c   1.000
_cell.angle_alpha   90.00
_cell.angle_beta   90.00
_cell.angle_gamma   90.00
#
_symmetry.space_group_name_H-M   'P 1'
#
loop_
_entity.id
_entity.type
_entity.pdbx_description
1 polymer ?
#
loop_
_entity_poly.entity_id
_entity_poly.type
_entity_poly.pdbx_seq_one_letter_code
_entity_poly.pdbx_strand_id
1 'polypeptide(L)'
;SSLVTGVQTCALPICEKYLEISYNNGLRAIGPAHYGPGTYAHGTDSDGGIGIKGKRLLKKINELEMILDVSHLCDKSFWETIDYYNGKIWASHSNCRALVPHNRQFSDIQIKELISRDAVIGVALDAWMIIPNWKRGISKPYEKKLNINSVINHIDHICQLAGNSNHVGIGSDLDGAFGKEQCPYDINSIADIQKFNRKLAVRGYSDHDIEKILSSN
;
A
#
# COMPACT_ATOMS: atom_id res chain seq x y z
N SER A 1 21.51 -10.81 -2.27
CA SER A 1 20.46 -9.90 -1.85
C SER A 1 19.13 -10.64 -1.93
N SER A 2 18.65 -11.10 -0.77
CA SER A 2 17.35 -11.72 -0.66
C SER A 2 16.29 -10.61 -0.63
N LEU A 3 15.53 -10.51 -1.70
CA LEU A 3 14.29 -9.76 -1.72
C LEU A 3 13.35 -10.37 -0.68
N VAL A 4 13.13 -9.67 0.40
CA VAL A 4 12.07 -10.00 1.35
C VAL A 4 10.76 -9.61 0.68
N THR A 5 10.10 -10.61 0.09
CA THR A 5 8.70 -10.48 -0.29
C THR A 5 7.92 -10.15 0.97
N GLY A 6 7.19 -9.03 0.95
CA GLY A 6 6.33 -8.65 2.07
C GLY A 6 5.33 -9.76 2.35
N VAL A 7 5.57 -10.56 3.37
CA VAL A 7 4.57 -11.51 3.85
C VAL A 7 3.49 -10.69 4.53
N GLN A 8 2.36 -10.54 3.88
CA GLN A 8 1.14 -10.07 4.52
C GLN A 8 0.72 -11.08 5.58
N THR A 9 1.28 -10.98 6.77
CA THR A 9 0.79 -11.75 7.90
C THR A 9 -0.46 -11.07 8.46
N CYS A 10 -1.55 -11.23 7.73
CA CYS A 10 -2.87 -10.95 8.27
C CYS A 10 -3.13 -11.91 9.42
N ALA A 11 -3.33 -11.36 10.62
CA ALA A 11 -3.94 -12.01 11.77
C ALA A 11 -3.19 -13.24 12.35
N LEU A 12 -1.94 -13.10 12.70
CA LEU A 12 -1.40 -13.96 13.76
C LEU A 12 -1.49 -13.21 15.09
N PRO A 13 -1.77 -13.88 16.22
CA PRO A 13 -1.60 -13.29 17.55
C PRO A 13 -0.09 -13.10 17.79
N ILE A 14 0.44 -12.02 17.23
CA ILE A 14 1.84 -11.65 17.41
C ILE A 14 1.93 -11.06 18.81
N CYS A 15 2.42 -11.84 19.77
CA CYS A 15 2.94 -11.23 20.97
C CYS A 15 4.34 -10.67 20.68
N GLU A 16 4.78 -9.70 21.45
CA GLU A 16 6.07 -9.02 21.29
C GLU A 16 7.25 -10.00 21.09
N LYS A 17 7.21 -11.15 21.76
CA LYS A 17 8.21 -12.22 21.62
C LYS A 17 8.28 -12.80 20.18
N TYR A 18 7.13 -13.06 19.56
CA TYR A 18 7.11 -13.58 18.20
C TYR A 18 7.53 -12.55 17.15
N LEU A 19 7.29 -11.26 17.41
CA LEU A 19 7.77 -10.19 16.55
C LEU A 19 9.31 -10.16 16.52
N GLU A 20 9.99 -10.30 17.68
CA GLU A 20 11.45 -10.39 17.74
C GLU A 20 11.99 -11.62 17.00
N ILE A 21 11.36 -12.77 17.18
CA ILE A 21 11.74 -13.99 16.45
C ILE A 21 11.61 -13.77 14.94
N SER A 22 10.50 -13.19 14.49
CA SER A 22 10.27 -12.91 13.08
C SER A 22 11.27 -11.89 12.52
N TYR A 23 11.59 -10.85 13.29
CA TYR A 23 12.62 -9.88 12.95
C TYR A 23 13.99 -10.54 12.77
N ASN A 24 14.38 -11.40 13.70
CA ASN A 24 15.65 -12.15 13.63
C ASN A 24 15.68 -13.12 12.43
N ASN A 25 14.51 -13.58 11.98
CA ASN A 25 14.35 -14.40 10.78
C ASN A 25 14.19 -13.57 9.48
N GLY A 26 14.36 -12.25 9.54
CA GLY A 26 14.38 -11.38 8.36
C GLY A 26 13.14 -10.55 8.11
N LEU A 27 12.10 -10.58 8.96
CA LEU A 27 10.95 -9.68 8.84
C LEU A 27 11.41 -8.23 9.07
N ARG A 28 11.02 -7.30 8.19
CA ARG A 28 11.41 -5.88 8.27
C ARG A 28 10.22 -4.91 8.25
N ALA A 29 9.06 -5.35 7.79
CA ALA A 29 7.85 -4.55 7.75
C ALA A 29 6.65 -5.35 8.24
N ILE A 30 5.68 -4.69 8.89
CA ILE A 30 4.48 -5.34 9.41
C ILE A 30 3.30 -4.35 9.44
N GLY A 31 2.11 -4.83 9.04
CA GLY A 31 0.84 -4.13 9.21
C GLY A 31 0.08 -4.65 10.43
N PRO A 32 -0.50 -3.77 11.27
CA PRO A 32 -1.20 -4.17 12.50
C PRO A 32 -2.64 -4.63 12.28
N ALA A 33 -3.19 -4.46 11.08
CA ALA A 33 -4.56 -4.84 10.72
C ALA A 33 -4.69 -5.22 9.24
N HIS A 34 -5.82 -5.87 8.91
CA HIS A 34 -6.24 -6.17 7.53
C HIS A 34 -7.69 -5.70 7.34
N TYR A 35 -8.66 -6.61 7.25
CA TYR A 35 -10.08 -6.28 7.25
C TYR A 35 -10.69 -6.44 8.65
N GLY A 36 -11.70 -5.62 8.97
CA GLY A 36 -12.45 -5.71 10.21
C GLY A 36 -11.68 -5.32 11.47
N PRO A 37 -12.28 -5.56 12.65
CA PRO A 37 -11.66 -5.26 13.94
C PRO A 37 -10.55 -6.28 14.23
N GLY A 38 -9.32 -5.80 14.33
CA GLY A 38 -8.14 -6.60 14.70
C GLY A 38 -7.78 -6.44 16.17
N THR A 39 -6.87 -7.31 16.63
CA THR A 39 -6.37 -7.28 18.02
C THR A 39 -5.55 -6.03 18.33
N TYR A 40 -4.81 -5.50 17.35
CA TYR A 40 -3.86 -4.40 17.50
C TYR A 40 -4.34 -3.09 16.90
N ALA A 41 -5.12 -3.17 15.84
CA ALA A 41 -5.72 -2.02 15.17
C ALA A 41 -6.98 -2.46 14.44
N HIS A 42 -7.84 -1.52 14.11
CA HIS A 42 -8.98 -1.74 13.25
C HIS A 42 -8.57 -1.50 11.79
N GLY A 43 -8.90 -2.48 10.94
CA GLY A 43 -8.62 -2.44 9.51
C GLY A 43 -9.77 -1.91 8.67
N THR A 44 -9.64 -2.07 7.35
CA THR A 44 -10.69 -1.77 6.38
C THR A 44 -12.03 -2.40 6.80
N ASP A 45 -13.15 -1.71 6.58
CA ASP A 45 -14.50 -2.12 6.98
C ASP A 45 -14.79 -2.11 8.49
N SER A 46 -13.98 -1.41 9.26
CA SER A 46 -14.25 -1.12 10.68
C SER A 46 -13.92 0.34 11.01
N ASP A 47 -14.26 0.80 12.22
CA ASP A 47 -14.17 2.21 12.62
C ASP A 47 -13.48 2.42 13.98
N GLY A 48 -12.84 1.39 14.53
CA GLY A 48 -12.11 1.46 15.80
C GLY A 48 -10.68 1.98 15.66
N GLY A 49 -10.04 2.20 16.81
CA GLY A 49 -8.66 2.67 16.92
C GLY A 49 -7.65 1.56 17.23
N ILE A 50 -6.44 1.97 17.68
CA ILE A 50 -5.33 1.03 17.93
C ILE A 50 -5.36 0.40 19.35
N GLY A 51 -6.04 0.98 20.31
CA GLY A 51 -6.11 0.49 21.68
C GLY A 51 -4.75 0.27 22.38
N ILE A 52 -4.78 -0.31 23.58
CA ILE A 52 -3.56 -0.52 24.40
C ILE A 52 -2.61 -1.54 23.75
N LYS A 53 -3.15 -2.64 23.21
CA LYS A 53 -2.33 -3.69 22.58
C LYS A 53 -1.66 -3.16 21.31
N GLY A 54 -2.36 -2.33 20.54
CA GLY A 54 -1.79 -1.68 19.35
C GLY A 54 -0.64 -0.76 19.72
N LYS A 55 -0.80 0.10 20.72
CA LYS A 55 0.26 0.99 21.21
C LYS A 55 1.51 0.22 21.67
N ARG A 56 1.34 -0.92 22.35
CA ARG A 56 2.47 -1.79 22.73
C ARG A 56 3.17 -2.39 21.50
N LEU A 57 2.40 -2.85 20.51
CA LEU A 57 2.96 -3.36 19.25
C LEU A 57 3.75 -2.26 18.52
N LEU A 58 3.18 -1.05 18.38
CA LEU A 58 3.85 0.07 17.73
C LEU A 58 5.17 0.44 18.43
N LYS A 59 5.18 0.45 19.76
CA LYS A 59 6.40 0.65 20.54
C LYS A 59 7.47 -0.40 20.18
N LYS A 60 7.08 -1.68 20.11
CA LYS A 60 8.00 -2.78 19.79
C LYS A 60 8.51 -2.70 18.35
N ILE A 61 7.66 -2.34 17.38
CA ILE A 61 8.03 -2.09 15.98
C ILE A 61 9.11 -1.00 15.91
N ASN A 62 8.93 0.08 16.69
CA ASN A 62 9.89 1.18 16.74
C ASN A 62 11.22 0.78 17.39
N GLU A 63 11.19 0.00 18.49
CA GLU A 63 12.40 -0.53 19.15
C GLU A 63 13.24 -1.43 18.23
N LEU A 64 12.59 -2.16 17.32
CA LEU A 64 13.22 -3.03 16.32
C LEU A 64 13.58 -2.31 15.03
N GLU A 65 13.33 -1.00 14.94
CA GLU A 65 13.54 -0.18 13.73
C GLU A 65 12.87 -0.76 12.48
N MET A 66 11.74 -1.44 12.66
CA MET A 66 10.94 -2.00 11.56
C MET A 66 10.10 -0.93 10.89
N ILE A 67 9.70 -1.20 9.65
CA ILE A 67 8.77 -0.36 8.91
C ILE A 67 7.34 -0.74 9.30
N LEU A 68 6.54 0.26 9.65
CA LEU A 68 5.11 0.08 9.89
C LEU A 68 4.33 0.23 8.59
N ASP A 69 3.57 -0.80 8.23
CA ASP A 69 2.67 -0.76 7.08
C ASP A 69 1.27 -0.30 7.50
N VAL A 70 0.82 0.80 6.93
CA VAL A 70 -0.49 1.40 7.23
C VAL A 70 -1.57 1.11 6.19
N SER A 71 -1.30 0.24 5.21
CA SER A 71 -2.14 -0.01 4.04
C SER A 71 -3.60 -0.32 4.35
N HIS A 72 -3.88 -1.12 5.36
CA HIS A 72 -5.23 -1.57 5.69
C HIS A 72 -5.89 -0.87 6.87
N LEU A 73 -5.23 0.09 7.49
CA LEU A 73 -5.82 0.78 8.63
C LEU A 73 -7.09 1.55 8.22
N CYS A 74 -8.15 1.41 9.00
CA CYS A 74 -9.30 2.31 8.86
C CYS A 74 -8.91 3.74 9.27
N ASP A 75 -9.69 4.73 8.88
CA ASP A 75 -9.33 6.15 9.06
C ASP A 75 -9.00 6.47 10.54
N LYS A 76 -9.77 5.98 11.49
CA LYS A 76 -9.51 6.21 12.91
C LYS A 76 -8.21 5.57 13.38
N SER A 77 -7.98 4.29 13.05
CA SER A 77 -6.73 3.61 13.36
C SER A 77 -5.53 4.27 12.68
N PHE A 78 -5.69 4.76 11.45
CA PHE A 78 -4.64 5.50 10.74
C PHE A 78 -4.22 6.73 11.54
N TRP A 79 -5.15 7.61 11.91
CA TRP A 79 -4.81 8.85 12.62
C TRP A 79 -4.27 8.58 14.02
N GLU A 80 -4.87 7.68 14.80
CA GLU A 80 -4.33 7.30 16.11
C GLU A 80 -2.93 6.68 16.00
N THR A 81 -2.63 5.97 14.90
CA THR A 81 -1.30 5.43 14.63
C THR A 81 -0.30 6.53 14.30
N ILE A 82 -0.65 7.46 13.43
CA ILE A 82 0.19 8.60 13.05
C ILE A 82 0.52 9.48 14.26
N ASP A 83 -0.47 9.74 15.12
CA ASP A 83 -0.28 10.53 16.35
C ASP A 83 0.65 9.86 17.37
N TYR A 84 0.66 8.53 17.39
CA TYR A 84 1.42 7.77 18.40
C TYR A 84 2.79 7.29 17.92
N TYR A 85 2.94 6.98 16.62
CA TYR A 85 4.12 6.32 16.06
C TYR A 85 5.02 7.29 15.30
N ASN A 86 6.30 7.37 15.72
CA ASN A 86 7.29 8.28 15.12
C ASN A 86 8.36 7.57 14.27
N GLY A 87 8.26 6.24 14.11
CA GLY A 87 9.20 5.47 13.30
C GLY A 87 8.91 5.52 11.80
N LYS A 88 9.59 4.67 11.04
CA LYS A 88 9.44 4.55 9.59
C LYS A 88 8.08 3.96 9.22
N ILE A 89 7.40 4.60 8.27
CA ILE A 89 6.08 4.19 7.77
C ILE A 89 6.16 4.01 6.25
N TRP A 90 5.40 3.08 5.74
CA TRP A 90 5.03 2.99 4.34
C TRP A 90 3.57 2.56 4.18
N ALA A 91 3.05 2.62 2.97
CA ALA A 91 1.86 1.92 2.56
C ALA A 91 2.24 0.94 1.46
N SER A 92 2.31 -0.34 1.76
CA SER A 92 2.79 -1.35 0.81
C SER A 92 1.92 -1.46 -0.44
N HIS A 93 0.59 -1.25 -0.31
CA HIS A 93 -0.38 -1.37 -1.40
C HIS A 93 -1.66 -0.57 -1.11
N SER A 94 -1.71 0.68 -1.59
CA SER A 94 -2.89 1.53 -1.48
C SER A 94 -2.99 2.52 -2.62
N ASN A 95 -4.22 2.92 -2.98
CA ASN A 95 -4.50 3.84 -4.06
C ASN A 95 -5.20 5.11 -3.55
N CYS A 96 -5.61 6.00 -4.46
CA CYS A 96 -6.15 7.32 -4.11
C CYS A 96 -7.67 7.29 -4.00
N ARG A 97 -8.21 7.71 -2.86
CA ARG A 97 -9.66 7.82 -2.62
C ARG A 97 -10.32 8.85 -3.53
N ALA A 98 -9.59 9.87 -3.94
CA ALA A 98 -10.09 10.87 -4.90
C ALA A 98 -10.45 10.26 -6.27
N LEU A 99 -9.77 9.20 -6.70
CA LEU A 99 -10.03 8.51 -7.96
C LEU A 99 -11.01 7.34 -7.80
N VAL A 100 -10.94 6.62 -6.68
CA VAL A 100 -11.85 5.52 -6.34
C VAL A 100 -12.35 5.72 -4.91
N PRO A 101 -13.56 6.26 -4.71
CA PRO A 101 -14.08 6.61 -3.39
C PRO A 101 -14.42 5.34 -2.59
N HIS A 102 -13.47 4.88 -1.80
CA HIS A 102 -13.61 3.73 -0.91
C HIS A 102 -12.72 3.92 0.33
N ASN A 103 -13.14 3.43 1.50
CA ASN A 103 -12.40 3.53 2.77
C ASN A 103 -11.07 2.77 2.79
N ARG A 104 -10.87 1.80 1.88
CA ARG A 104 -9.59 1.10 1.66
C ARG A 104 -8.51 2.01 1.06
N GLN A 105 -8.91 3.08 0.41
CA GLN A 105 -8.02 4.03 -0.25
C GLN A 105 -7.67 5.19 0.67
N PHE A 106 -6.51 5.81 0.46
CA PHE A 106 -6.14 7.01 1.20
C PHE A 106 -6.79 8.28 0.62
N SER A 107 -7.32 9.11 1.49
CA SER A 107 -7.71 10.48 1.17
C SER A 107 -6.47 11.33 0.91
N ASP A 108 -6.65 12.47 0.23
CA ASP A 108 -5.55 13.41 -0.06
C ASP A 108 -4.88 13.93 1.22
N ILE A 109 -5.64 14.05 2.32
CA ILE A 109 -5.10 14.46 3.61
C ILE A 109 -4.18 13.37 4.18
N GLN A 110 -4.57 12.10 4.09
CA GLN A 110 -3.75 10.97 4.52
C GLN A 110 -2.51 10.82 3.63
N ILE A 111 -2.64 10.99 2.32
CA ILE A 111 -1.49 10.97 1.39
C ILE A 111 -0.50 12.08 1.74
N LYS A 112 -0.96 13.31 1.97
CA LYS A 112 -0.09 14.42 2.39
C LYS A 112 0.60 14.17 3.73
N GLU A 113 -0.08 13.55 4.68
CA GLU A 113 0.53 13.14 5.95
C GLU A 113 1.63 12.10 5.73
N LEU A 114 1.38 11.08 4.90
CA LEU A 114 2.41 10.09 4.55
C LEU A 114 3.62 10.73 3.85
N ILE A 115 3.39 11.68 2.94
CA ILE A 115 4.45 12.46 2.29
C ILE A 115 5.26 13.25 3.32
N SER A 116 4.61 13.90 4.29
CA SER A 116 5.29 14.67 5.35
C SER A 116 6.18 13.79 6.25
N ARG A 117 5.86 12.48 6.31
CA ARG A 117 6.60 11.45 7.05
C ARG A 117 7.64 10.72 6.19
N ASP A 118 7.94 11.23 5.01
CA ASP A 118 8.86 10.61 4.03
C ASP A 118 8.49 9.15 3.69
N ALA A 119 7.20 8.83 3.73
CA ALA A 119 6.69 7.50 3.42
C ALA A 119 6.57 7.27 1.91
N VAL A 120 6.64 6.00 1.50
CA VAL A 120 6.36 5.57 0.13
C VAL A 120 5.01 4.85 0.08
N ILE A 121 4.22 5.14 -0.93
CA ILE A 121 2.90 4.54 -1.18
C ILE A 121 3.01 3.65 -2.41
N GLY A 122 2.89 2.33 -2.22
CA GLY A 122 2.84 1.35 -3.29
C GLY A 122 1.45 1.32 -3.94
N VAL A 123 1.36 1.61 -5.23
CA VAL A 123 0.08 1.58 -5.96
C VAL A 123 -0.29 0.13 -6.29
N ALA A 124 -1.47 -0.30 -5.83
CA ALA A 124 -1.99 -1.65 -6.01
C ALA A 124 -2.58 -1.87 -7.40
N LEU A 125 -2.55 -3.12 -7.88
CA LEU A 125 -3.05 -3.53 -9.19
C LEU A 125 -4.43 -4.20 -9.16
N ASP A 126 -5.07 -4.29 -8.01
CA ASP A 126 -6.43 -4.83 -7.90
C ASP A 126 -7.45 -3.86 -8.53
N ALA A 127 -8.20 -4.35 -9.49
CA ALA A 127 -9.08 -3.59 -10.37
C ALA A 127 -10.06 -2.66 -9.64
N TRP A 128 -10.66 -3.13 -8.54
CA TRP A 128 -11.61 -2.32 -7.77
C TRP A 128 -10.96 -1.18 -7.00
N MET A 129 -9.64 -1.24 -6.82
CA MET A 129 -8.83 -0.16 -6.25
C MET A 129 -8.35 0.85 -7.30
N ILE A 130 -8.39 0.49 -8.61
CA ILE A 130 -7.87 1.31 -9.70
C ILE A 130 -8.97 2.12 -10.38
N ILE A 131 -10.15 1.52 -10.57
CA ILE A 131 -11.27 2.19 -11.25
C ILE A 131 -12.56 2.08 -10.43
N PRO A 132 -13.39 3.14 -10.44
CA PRO A 132 -14.67 3.13 -9.74
C PRO A 132 -15.66 2.16 -10.39
N ASN A 133 -16.66 1.75 -9.62
CA ASN A 133 -17.76 0.89 -10.08
C ASN A 133 -17.32 -0.49 -10.60
N TRP A 134 -16.18 -0.98 -10.16
CA TRP A 134 -15.78 -2.35 -10.42
C TRP A 134 -16.64 -3.33 -9.63
N LYS A 135 -17.17 -4.34 -10.32
CA LYS A 135 -17.98 -5.43 -9.72
C LYS A 135 -17.20 -6.73 -9.82
N ARG A 136 -16.69 -7.23 -8.67
CA ARG A 136 -15.95 -8.49 -8.58
C ARG A 136 -16.78 -9.64 -9.17
N GLY A 137 -16.14 -10.52 -9.93
CA GLY A 137 -16.79 -11.67 -10.60
C GLY A 137 -17.68 -11.32 -11.80
N ILE A 138 -17.92 -10.03 -12.08
CA ILE A 138 -18.78 -9.57 -13.18
C ILE A 138 -18.00 -8.70 -14.17
N SER A 139 -17.34 -7.64 -13.67
CA SER A 139 -16.57 -6.72 -14.52
C SER A 139 -15.36 -7.43 -15.13
N LYS A 140 -15.04 -7.08 -16.37
CA LYS A 140 -13.85 -7.61 -17.06
C LYS A 140 -12.89 -6.48 -17.41
N PRO A 141 -11.58 -6.66 -17.21
CA PRO A 141 -10.59 -5.59 -17.40
C PRO A 141 -10.64 -4.97 -18.80
N TYR A 142 -10.77 -5.81 -19.84
CA TYR A 142 -10.81 -5.33 -21.22
C TYR A 142 -12.06 -4.49 -21.52
N GLU A 143 -13.24 -4.94 -21.08
CA GLU A 143 -14.51 -4.23 -21.28
C GLU A 143 -14.52 -2.89 -20.54
N LYS A 144 -13.89 -2.81 -19.37
CA LYS A 144 -13.75 -1.58 -18.57
C LYS A 144 -12.54 -0.74 -18.99
N LYS A 145 -11.79 -1.16 -20.02
CA LYS A 145 -10.55 -0.49 -20.48
C LYS A 145 -9.52 -0.30 -19.38
N LEU A 146 -9.54 -1.18 -18.37
CA LEU A 146 -8.60 -1.17 -17.26
C LEU A 146 -7.23 -1.64 -17.73
N ASN A 147 -6.26 -0.74 -17.77
CA ASN A 147 -4.89 -1.00 -18.23
C ASN A 147 -3.88 -0.25 -17.35
N ILE A 148 -2.59 -0.39 -17.62
CA ILE A 148 -1.50 0.25 -16.87
C ILE A 148 -1.69 1.78 -16.77
N ASN A 149 -2.23 2.46 -17.79
CA ASN A 149 -2.46 3.91 -17.68
C ASN A 149 -3.48 4.26 -16.58
N SER A 150 -4.43 3.36 -16.29
CA SER A 150 -5.36 3.55 -15.18
C SER A 150 -4.63 3.53 -13.83
N VAL A 151 -3.61 2.69 -13.69
CA VAL A 151 -2.73 2.65 -12.50
C VAL A 151 -1.87 3.91 -12.43
N ILE A 152 -1.30 4.36 -13.55
CA ILE A 152 -0.49 5.57 -13.62
C ILE A 152 -1.27 6.81 -13.19
N ASN A 153 -2.58 6.86 -13.36
CA ASN A 153 -3.38 7.97 -12.85
C ASN A 153 -3.29 8.11 -11.31
N HIS A 154 -3.17 7.01 -10.58
CA HIS A 154 -2.94 7.04 -9.13
C HIS A 154 -1.51 7.48 -8.80
N ILE A 155 -0.52 7.04 -9.58
CA ILE A 155 0.87 7.50 -9.46
C ILE A 155 0.93 9.02 -9.68
N ASP A 156 0.33 9.51 -10.77
CA ASP A 156 0.26 10.94 -11.08
C ASP A 156 -0.36 11.74 -9.92
N HIS A 157 -1.48 11.25 -9.36
CA HIS A 157 -2.17 11.93 -8.27
C HIS A 157 -1.28 12.09 -7.04
N ILE A 158 -0.57 11.02 -6.64
CA ILE A 158 0.38 11.06 -5.52
C ILE A 158 1.53 12.02 -5.83
N CYS A 159 2.13 11.93 -7.02
CA CYS A 159 3.21 12.82 -7.45
C CYS A 159 2.78 14.30 -7.48
N GLN A 160 1.55 14.60 -7.92
CA GLN A 160 1.00 15.95 -7.92
C GLN A 160 0.83 16.50 -6.50
N LEU A 161 0.34 15.68 -5.55
CA LEU A 161 0.23 16.07 -4.15
C LEU A 161 1.59 16.31 -3.50
N ALA A 162 2.61 15.53 -3.89
CA ALA A 162 3.98 15.63 -3.38
C ALA A 162 4.82 16.71 -4.06
N GLY A 163 4.49 17.10 -5.30
CA GLY A 163 5.34 17.94 -6.14
C GLY A 163 6.60 17.23 -6.67
N ASN A 164 6.72 15.92 -6.48
CA ASN A 164 7.86 15.09 -6.91
C ASN A 164 7.46 13.60 -6.98
N SER A 165 8.39 12.71 -7.38
CA SER A 165 8.19 11.26 -7.52
C SER A 165 8.72 10.42 -6.35
N ASN A 166 9.13 11.02 -5.23
CA ASN A 166 9.84 10.32 -4.15
C ASN A 166 8.94 9.45 -3.25
N HIS A 167 7.62 9.60 -3.34
CA HIS A 167 6.68 9.05 -2.36
C HIS A 167 5.72 8.01 -2.96
N VAL A 168 6.04 7.48 -4.13
CA VAL A 168 5.21 6.49 -4.81
C VAL A 168 6.05 5.35 -5.38
N GLY A 169 5.50 4.14 -5.35
CA GLY A 169 6.08 2.94 -5.92
C GLY A 169 5.02 1.98 -6.45
N ILE A 170 5.42 0.80 -6.91
CA ILE A 170 4.50 -0.25 -7.34
C ILE A 170 4.33 -1.26 -6.18
N GLY A 171 3.18 -1.24 -5.56
CA GLY A 171 2.77 -2.21 -4.55
C GLY A 171 1.73 -3.16 -5.13
N SER A 172 2.15 -4.04 -6.03
CA SER A 172 1.28 -4.75 -6.96
C SER A 172 0.12 -5.53 -6.32
N ASP A 173 0.34 -6.08 -5.13
CA ASP A 173 -0.63 -6.94 -4.42
C ASP A 173 -1.07 -8.17 -5.24
N LEU A 174 -0.24 -8.63 -6.21
CA LEU A 174 -0.58 -9.73 -7.10
C LEU A 174 -0.73 -11.09 -6.40
N ASP A 175 -0.29 -11.19 -5.16
CA ASP A 175 -0.51 -12.33 -4.25
C ASP A 175 -1.72 -12.12 -3.31
N GLY A 176 -2.44 -11.01 -3.48
CA GLY A 176 -3.60 -10.59 -2.68
C GLY A 176 -4.92 -11.33 -2.97
N ALA A 177 -4.86 -12.59 -3.38
CA ALA A 177 -6.00 -13.46 -3.67
C ALA A 177 -6.89 -12.99 -4.84
N PHE A 178 -6.31 -12.33 -5.84
CA PHE A 178 -6.94 -12.04 -7.12
C PHE A 178 -6.02 -12.46 -8.27
N GLY A 179 -6.60 -12.76 -9.42
CA GLY A 179 -5.88 -13.17 -10.62
C GLY A 179 -5.99 -12.15 -11.75
N LYS A 180 -5.63 -12.61 -12.95
CA LYS A 180 -5.66 -11.81 -14.19
C LYS A 180 -7.05 -11.23 -14.48
N GLU A 181 -8.12 -11.88 -14.04
CA GLU A 181 -9.50 -11.42 -14.22
C GLU A 181 -9.80 -10.11 -13.47
N GLN A 182 -8.95 -9.74 -12.51
CA GLN A 182 -9.12 -8.56 -11.68
C GLN A 182 -7.85 -7.67 -11.65
N CYS A 183 -7.04 -7.74 -12.72
CA CYS A 183 -5.80 -6.98 -12.91
C CYS A 183 -5.89 -6.20 -14.25
N PRO A 184 -5.10 -5.15 -14.49
CA PRO A 184 -5.03 -4.51 -15.81
C PRO A 184 -4.82 -5.51 -16.94
N TYR A 185 -5.61 -5.40 -18.02
CA TYR A 185 -5.64 -6.41 -19.09
C TYR A 185 -4.30 -6.58 -19.82
N ASP A 186 -3.42 -5.59 -19.74
CA ASP A 186 -2.08 -5.59 -20.33
C ASP A 186 -0.98 -6.12 -19.39
N ILE A 187 -1.36 -6.58 -18.19
CA ILE A 187 -0.48 -7.31 -17.25
C ILE A 187 -0.87 -8.79 -17.27
N ASN A 188 0.05 -9.65 -17.72
CA ASN A 188 -0.13 -11.09 -17.80
C ASN A 188 0.73 -11.85 -16.78
N SER A 189 1.81 -11.23 -16.33
CA SER A 189 2.75 -11.78 -15.35
C SER A 189 3.44 -10.66 -14.60
N ILE A 190 4.15 -10.98 -13.52
CA ILE A 190 4.96 -10.01 -12.76
C ILE A 190 6.03 -9.32 -13.63
N ALA A 191 6.54 -10.00 -14.67
CA ALA A 191 7.50 -9.40 -15.60
C ALA A 191 6.92 -8.19 -16.37
N ASP A 192 5.61 -8.13 -16.51
CA ASP A 192 4.94 -7.03 -17.21
C ASP A 192 4.96 -5.71 -16.44
N ILE A 193 5.37 -5.71 -15.16
CA ILE A 193 5.63 -4.47 -14.41
C ILE A 193 6.69 -3.63 -15.12
N GLN A 194 7.62 -4.22 -15.86
CA GLN A 194 8.60 -3.49 -16.68
C GLN A 194 7.93 -2.60 -17.76
N LYS A 195 6.69 -2.89 -18.15
CA LYS A 195 5.93 -2.05 -19.10
C LYS A 195 5.63 -0.65 -18.54
N PHE A 196 5.63 -0.49 -17.22
CA PHE A 196 5.47 0.82 -16.58
C PHE A 196 6.55 1.79 -17.01
N ASN A 197 7.80 1.33 -17.21
CA ASN A 197 8.91 2.17 -17.66
C ASN A 197 8.50 2.99 -18.91
N ARG A 198 8.13 2.29 -20.00
CA ARG A 198 7.72 2.96 -21.24
C ARG A 198 6.45 3.83 -21.06
N LYS A 199 5.51 3.38 -20.25
CA LYS A 199 4.23 4.10 -20.05
C LYS A 199 4.43 5.38 -19.25
N LEU A 200 5.29 5.37 -18.24
CA LEU A 200 5.67 6.55 -17.47
C LEU A 200 6.45 7.55 -18.33
N ALA A 201 7.40 7.07 -19.16
CA ALA A 201 8.12 7.92 -20.12
C ALA A 201 7.17 8.63 -21.08
N VAL A 202 6.17 7.92 -21.64
CA VAL A 202 5.14 8.51 -22.50
C VAL A 202 4.27 9.53 -21.74
N ARG A 203 4.08 9.33 -20.42
CA ARG A 203 3.35 10.28 -19.54
C ARG A 203 4.16 11.54 -19.23
N GLY A 204 5.46 11.56 -19.49
CA GLY A 204 6.36 12.70 -19.31
C GLY A 204 7.27 12.63 -18.09
N TYR A 205 7.35 11.48 -17.42
CA TYR A 205 8.33 11.26 -16.35
C TYR A 205 9.74 11.15 -16.91
N SER A 206 10.72 11.74 -16.22
CA SER A 206 12.14 11.56 -16.55
C SER A 206 12.61 10.14 -16.19
N ASP A 207 13.72 9.68 -16.79
CA ASP A 207 14.31 8.38 -16.47
C ASP A 207 14.63 8.26 -14.97
N HIS A 208 15.05 9.35 -14.33
CA HIS A 208 15.30 9.40 -12.89
C HIS A 208 14.02 9.22 -12.05
N ASP A 209 12.91 9.87 -12.45
CA ASP A 209 11.62 9.67 -11.76
C ASP A 209 11.09 8.26 -11.94
N ILE A 210 11.28 7.69 -13.15
CA ILE A 210 10.87 6.31 -13.44
C ILE A 210 11.66 5.32 -12.59
N GLU A 211 12.96 5.50 -12.44
CA GLU A 211 13.81 4.68 -11.57
C GLU A 211 13.34 4.76 -10.12
N LYS A 212 13.01 5.96 -9.62
CA LYS A 212 12.43 6.13 -8.29
C LYS A 212 11.14 5.34 -8.11
N ILE A 213 10.18 5.54 -8.98
CA ILE A 213 8.86 4.89 -8.92
C ILE A 213 8.98 3.36 -8.98
N LEU A 214 9.91 2.83 -9.76
CA LEU A 214 10.02 1.39 -10.00
C LEU A 214 10.94 0.66 -9.01
N SER A 215 11.90 1.35 -8.36
CA SER A 215 12.92 0.64 -7.57
C SER A 215 13.64 1.41 -6.49
N SER A 216 13.74 2.75 -6.53
CA SER A 216 14.68 3.48 -5.66
C SER A 216 14.03 4.21 -4.48
N ASN A 217 12.71 4.36 -4.49
CA ASN A 217 11.97 4.98 -3.38
C ASN A 217 11.87 4.08 -2.17
#